data_430d2a8d979aa40aca3317ad74c92d63
#
_entry.id   430d2a8d979aa40aca3317ad74c92d63
#
_cell.length_a   1.000
_cell.length_b   1.000
_cell.length_c   1.000
_cell.angle_alpha   90.00
_cell.angle_beta   90.00
_cell.angle_gamma   90.00
#
_symmetry.space_group_name_H-M   'P 1'
#
loop_
_entity.id
_entity.type
_entity.pdbx_description
1 polymer ?
#
loop_
_entity_poly.entity_id
_entity_poly.type
_entity_poly.pdbx_seq_one_letter_code
_entity_poly.pdbx_strand_id
1 'polypeptide(L)'
;MSKTKIHSKKIKKSSKNKTQKIKHTTQIPEMYKNITATIDINLLKHNINYLKKKAKTDIMPVLKANAYGHGIVEMAKNCRNLGIKYIGVATLGEAIQIRNSGDKGRILGWLYDVTTNEVRDAVLKNIDIGIFDENHIPIISKSLPQGVKAKIHLFIDTGIDRNGVPYDKAIEAAKQIVSDPKFELVGMMSHLCCATEKVNNKPTLKQLEIFRKVRQDLAELNIKPELVHIGNTAGILQYDLSDFTLARSGTGIYGYGSKKLIPIMDITSKIIQLKYVPKGAGIGYDRTFVAHKKTYIGIVPIGYADFLPLTKSEELSVIVNGTKRKVLGLESMDQIVIEAKQGDKLGDKVDIFGKKNKNFISGEEFAKMGHTTIHNILTHIGNRVNHVYI
;
A
#
# COMPACT_ATOMS: atom_id res chain seq x y z
N MET A 1 5.08 81.41 -28.97
CA MET A 1 3.84 80.90 -28.35
C MET A 1 3.26 79.82 -29.23
N SER A 2 3.39 78.56 -28.95
CA SER A 2 2.67 77.46 -29.61
C SER A 2 2.52 76.34 -28.61
N LYS A 3 1.27 76.01 -28.25
CA LYS A 3 0.90 74.97 -27.27
C LYS A 3 0.73 73.70 -28.06
N THR A 4 1.59 72.69 -27.73
CA THR A 4 1.46 71.36 -28.30
C THR A 4 0.61 70.48 -27.31
N LYS A 5 -0.54 70.04 -27.81
CA LYS A 5 -1.43 69.08 -27.06
C LYS A 5 -0.87 67.69 -27.20
N ILE A 6 -0.59 67.07 -26.05
CA ILE A 6 -0.24 65.61 -25.93
C ILE A 6 -1.53 64.83 -25.81
N HIS A 7 -1.80 63.93 -26.77
CA HIS A 7 -2.90 62.95 -26.74
C HIS A 7 -2.43 61.73 -26.00
N SER A 8 -3.01 61.45 -24.86
CA SER A 8 -2.81 60.19 -24.14
C SER A 8 -3.70 59.06 -24.70
N LYS A 9 -3.12 58.14 -25.45
CA LYS A 9 -3.80 56.89 -25.84
C LYS A 9 -3.88 55.93 -24.65
N LYS A 10 -5.11 55.63 -24.17
CA LYS A 10 -5.41 54.54 -23.23
C LYS A 10 -5.12 53.18 -23.89
N ILE A 11 -4.10 52.50 -23.42
CA ILE A 11 -3.81 51.10 -23.77
C ILE A 11 -4.73 50.21 -22.91
N LYS A 12 -5.70 49.56 -23.55
CA LYS A 12 -6.51 48.50 -22.94
C LYS A 12 -5.62 47.27 -22.74
N LYS A 13 -5.29 46.96 -21.50
CA LYS A 13 -4.70 45.67 -21.13
C LYS A 13 -5.80 44.59 -21.10
N SER A 14 -5.86 43.74 -22.12
CA SER A 14 -6.56 42.47 -22.08
C SER A 14 -5.51 41.37 -22.00
N SER A 15 -5.17 40.92 -20.81
CA SER A 15 -4.40 39.69 -20.62
C SER A 15 -5.27 38.68 -19.92
N LYS A 16 -6.06 37.93 -20.68
CA LYS A 16 -6.58 36.65 -20.21
C LYS A 16 -5.45 35.62 -20.31
N ASN A 17 -4.62 35.52 -19.28
CA ASN A 17 -3.71 34.39 -19.14
C ASN A 17 -4.56 33.12 -18.90
N LYS A 18 -4.86 32.38 -19.97
CA LYS A 18 -5.25 30.98 -19.89
C LYS A 18 -4.00 30.21 -19.49
N THR A 19 -3.85 29.91 -18.21
CA THR A 19 -2.89 28.91 -17.75
C THR A 19 -3.32 27.58 -18.34
N GLN A 20 -2.75 27.20 -19.47
CA GLN A 20 -2.85 25.82 -19.96
C GLN A 20 -2.19 24.93 -18.90
N LYS A 21 -2.99 24.14 -18.17
CA LYS A 21 -2.48 23.04 -17.37
C LYS A 21 -1.85 22.03 -18.34
N ILE A 22 -0.53 22.09 -18.47
CA ILE A 22 0.25 21.08 -19.16
C ILE A 22 0.04 19.79 -18.36
N LYS A 23 -0.74 18.87 -18.90
CA LYS A 23 -0.82 17.50 -18.37
C LYS A 23 0.50 16.81 -18.72
N HIS A 24 1.50 16.94 -17.86
CA HIS A 24 2.67 16.10 -17.93
C HIS A 24 2.26 14.67 -17.55
N THR A 25 1.96 13.84 -18.54
CA THR A 25 1.94 12.40 -18.37
C THR A 25 3.39 11.93 -18.32
N THR A 26 3.96 11.91 -17.14
CA THR A 26 5.35 11.45 -16.89
C THR A 26 5.44 9.92 -16.79
N GLN A 27 4.57 9.17 -17.46
CA GLN A 27 4.63 7.71 -17.44
C GLN A 27 5.58 7.22 -18.54
N ILE A 28 6.59 6.46 -18.13
CA ILE A 28 7.44 5.70 -19.05
C ILE A 28 6.54 4.71 -19.81
N PRO A 29 6.56 4.68 -21.15
CA PRO A 29 5.80 3.69 -21.93
C PRO A 29 6.15 2.27 -21.46
N GLU A 30 5.15 1.42 -21.32
CA GLU A 30 5.32 0.04 -20.79
C GLU A 30 6.38 -0.76 -21.54
N MET A 31 6.43 -0.61 -22.87
CA MET A 31 7.40 -1.29 -23.73
C MET A 31 8.86 -0.94 -23.45
N TYR A 32 9.14 0.16 -22.75
CA TYR A 32 10.49 0.58 -22.36
C TYR A 32 10.83 0.28 -20.91
N LYS A 33 9.90 -0.29 -20.15
CA LYS A 33 10.17 -0.69 -18.76
C LYS A 33 10.96 -2.01 -18.76
N ASN A 34 12.07 -2.01 -18.04
CA ASN A 34 12.96 -3.17 -17.96
C ASN A 34 12.62 -4.13 -16.81
N ILE A 35 11.73 -3.72 -15.92
CA ILE A 35 11.33 -4.47 -14.73
C ILE A 35 9.85 -4.79 -14.85
N THR A 36 9.49 -6.04 -14.62
CA THR A 36 8.09 -6.49 -14.66
C THR A 36 7.70 -7.09 -13.32
N ALA A 37 6.62 -6.59 -12.75
CA ALA A 37 5.86 -7.19 -11.65
C ALA A 37 4.69 -7.96 -12.25
N THR A 38 4.74 -9.27 -12.22
CA THR A 38 3.62 -10.13 -12.62
C THR A 38 2.78 -10.45 -11.39
N ILE A 39 1.48 -10.10 -11.43
CA ILE A 39 0.54 -10.23 -10.32
C ILE A 39 -0.53 -11.27 -10.71
N ASP A 40 -0.58 -12.37 -9.96
CA ASP A 40 -1.51 -13.48 -10.21
C ASP A 40 -2.82 -13.29 -9.43
N ILE A 41 -3.90 -13.02 -10.16
CA ILE A 41 -5.22 -12.75 -9.57
C ILE A 41 -5.90 -14.03 -9.07
N ASN A 42 -5.54 -15.19 -9.58
CA ASN A 42 -6.05 -16.45 -9.04
C ASN A 42 -5.48 -16.72 -7.64
N LEU A 43 -4.21 -16.35 -7.40
CA LEU A 43 -3.61 -16.43 -6.09
C LEU A 43 -4.22 -15.39 -5.12
N LEU A 44 -4.56 -14.20 -5.61
CA LEU A 44 -5.33 -13.22 -4.81
C LEU A 44 -6.66 -13.82 -4.35
N LYS A 45 -7.42 -14.44 -5.25
CA LYS A 45 -8.67 -15.14 -4.95
C LYS A 45 -8.47 -16.25 -3.90
N HIS A 46 -7.41 -17.06 -4.07
CA HIS A 46 -7.05 -18.11 -3.11
C HIS A 46 -6.82 -17.51 -1.71
N ASN A 47 -6.00 -16.47 -1.60
CA ASN A 47 -5.66 -15.84 -0.34
C ASN A 47 -6.90 -15.22 0.34
N ILE A 48 -7.73 -14.49 -0.40
CA ILE A 48 -8.98 -13.92 0.12
C ILE A 48 -9.90 -15.02 0.66
N ASN A 49 -10.11 -16.09 -0.09
CA ASN A 49 -10.96 -17.20 0.33
C ASN A 49 -10.43 -17.91 1.59
N TYR A 50 -9.10 -18.11 1.65
CA TYR A 50 -8.47 -18.68 2.85
C TYR A 50 -8.68 -17.79 4.07
N LEU A 51 -8.46 -16.48 3.93
CA LEU A 51 -8.63 -15.50 5.02
C LEU A 51 -10.11 -15.41 5.46
N LYS A 52 -11.05 -15.39 4.51
CA LYS A 52 -12.50 -15.41 4.81
C LYS A 52 -12.90 -16.65 5.61
N LYS A 53 -12.41 -17.83 5.21
CA LYS A 53 -12.64 -19.08 5.96
C LYS A 53 -12.06 -19.03 7.38
N LYS A 54 -10.89 -18.40 7.54
CA LYS A 54 -10.23 -18.26 8.85
C LYS A 54 -10.94 -17.25 9.75
N ALA A 55 -11.31 -16.09 9.22
CA ALA A 55 -12.00 -15.05 9.98
C ALA A 55 -13.45 -15.43 10.33
N LYS A 56 -14.06 -16.36 9.58
CA LYS A 56 -15.49 -16.70 9.62
C LYS A 56 -16.40 -15.49 9.40
N THR A 57 -15.90 -14.47 8.73
CA THR A 57 -16.60 -13.23 8.41
C THR A 57 -16.08 -12.65 7.08
N ASP A 58 -16.70 -11.58 6.57
CA ASP A 58 -16.23 -10.94 5.36
C ASP A 58 -14.86 -10.29 5.55
N ILE A 59 -14.12 -10.19 4.45
CA ILE A 59 -12.79 -9.56 4.42
C ILE A 59 -12.89 -8.21 3.71
N MET A 60 -12.32 -7.19 4.33
CA MET A 60 -12.00 -5.91 3.73
C MET A 60 -10.52 -5.92 3.33
N PRO A 61 -10.16 -6.10 2.06
CA PRO A 61 -8.81 -5.87 1.56
C PRO A 61 -8.34 -4.46 1.88
N VAL A 62 -7.10 -4.34 2.36
CA VAL A 62 -6.46 -3.05 2.63
C VAL A 62 -5.46 -2.76 1.52
N LEU A 63 -5.78 -1.76 0.69
CA LEU A 63 -5.04 -1.42 -0.54
C LEU A 63 -4.16 -0.17 -0.38
N LYS A 64 -3.80 0.21 0.84
CA LYS A 64 -2.92 1.35 1.12
C LYS A 64 -1.54 1.21 0.47
N ALA A 65 -0.80 2.32 0.35
CA ALA A 65 0.53 2.39 -0.24
C ALA A 65 0.58 1.75 -1.63
N ASN A 66 -0.28 2.24 -2.54
CA ASN A 66 -0.46 1.71 -3.89
C ASN A 66 -0.76 0.20 -3.90
N ALA A 67 -1.65 -0.26 -3.00
CA ALA A 67 -1.95 -1.69 -2.78
C ALA A 67 -0.67 -2.49 -2.45
N TYR A 68 0.13 -1.99 -1.51
CA TYR A 68 1.45 -2.57 -1.20
C TYR A 68 2.30 -2.75 -2.46
N GLY A 69 2.35 -1.72 -3.31
CA GLY A 69 3.10 -1.74 -4.57
C GLY A 69 2.50 -2.57 -5.70
N HIS A 70 1.31 -3.15 -5.52
CA HIS A 70 0.65 -3.99 -6.53
C HIS A 70 -0.23 -3.20 -7.51
N GLY A 71 -0.31 -1.86 -7.40
CA GLY A 71 -1.17 -1.03 -8.24
C GLY A 71 -2.60 -0.89 -7.71
N ILE A 72 -2.88 0.22 -7.03
CA ILE A 72 -4.11 0.41 -6.26
C ILE A 72 -5.39 0.32 -7.09
N VAL A 73 -5.39 0.89 -8.30
CA VAL A 73 -6.57 0.93 -9.18
C VAL A 73 -6.94 -0.47 -9.70
N GLU A 74 -5.96 -1.17 -10.27
CA GLU A 74 -6.20 -2.51 -10.79
C GLU A 74 -6.48 -3.54 -9.68
N MET A 75 -5.81 -3.41 -8.53
CA MET A 75 -6.12 -4.27 -7.38
C MET A 75 -7.55 -4.02 -6.85
N ALA A 76 -8.01 -2.77 -6.79
CA ALA A 76 -9.38 -2.46 -6.41
C ALA A 76 -10.38 -3.09 -7.39
N LYS A 77 -10.16 -2.93 -8.70
CA LYS A 77 -10.98 -3.54 -9.76
C LYS A 77 -11.02 -5.07 -9.64
N ASN A 78 -9.86 -5.71 -9.45
CA ASN A 78 -9.79 -7.16 -9.28
C ASN A 78 -10.48 -7.64 -8.00
N CYS A 79 -10.33 -6.92 -6.89
CA CYS A 79 -11.11 -7.20 -5.67
C CYS A 79 -12.63 -7.11 -5.93
N ARG A 80 -13.11 -6.11 -6.67
CA ARG A 80 -14.53 -6.00 -7.03
C ARG A 80 -15.00 -7.17 -7.91
N ASN A 81 -14.20 -7.56 -8.88
CA ASN A 81 -14.49 -8.72 -9.73
C ASN A 81 -14.57 -10.04 -8.92
N LEU A 82 -13.87 -10.12 -7.81
CA LEU A 82 -13.95 -11.24 -6.84
C LEU A 82 -15.11 -11.10 -5.83
N GLY A 83 -15.99 -10.12 -6.00
CA GLY A 83 -17.18 -9.93 -5.16
C GLY A 83 -16.92 -9.20 -3.83
N ILE A 84 -15.78 -8.54 -3.68
CA ILE A 84 -15.44 -7.78 -2.47
C ILE A 84 -16.30 -6.51 -2.40
N LYS A 85 -17.05 -6.35 -1.31
CA LYS A 85 -17.93 -5.20 -1.06
C LYS A 85 -17.19 -4.01 -0.47
N TYR A 86 -16.24 -4.24 0.41
CA TYR A 86 -15.53 -3.23 1.21
C TYR A 86 -14.06 -3.20 0.88
N ILE A 87 -13.50 -2.01 0.67
CA ILE A 87 -12.06 -1.78 0.50
C ILE A 87 -11.62 -0.76 1.54
N GLY A 88 -10.50 -1.04 2.22
CA GLY A 88 -9.87 -0.12 3.15
C GLY A 88 -8.59 0.48 2.56
N VAL A 89 -8.36 1.76 2.81
CA VAL A 89 -7.10 2.46 2.48
C VAL A 89 -6.65 3.31 3.66
N ALA A 90 -5.39 3.73 3.67
CA ALA A 90 -4.92 4.61 4.72
C ALA A 90 -5.42 6.03 4.52
N THR A 91 -5.11 6.67 3.41
CA THR A 91 -5.38 8.09 3.15
C THR A 91 -6.67 8.29 2.34
N LEU A 92 -7.30 9.44 2.52
CA LEU A 92 -8.45 9.79 1.68
C LEU A 92 -8.04 10.05 0.22
N GLY A 93 -6.80 10.48 -0.02
CA GLY A 93 -6.26 10.61 -1.38
C GLY A 93 -6.24 9.28 -2.13
N GLU A 94 -5.85 8.18 -1.47
CA GLU A 94 -5.92 6.81 -2.03
C GLU A 94 -7.38 6.40 -2.33
N ALA A 95 -8.31 6.70 -1.41
CA ALA A 95 -9.74 6.43 -1.60
C ALA A 95 -10.30 7.19 -2.82
N ILE A 96 -9.97 8.47 -2.93
CA ILE A 96 -10.36 9.34 -4.06
C ILE A 96 -9.77 8.81 -5.37
N GLN A 97 -8.52 8.33 -5.36
CA GLN A 97 -7.90 7.73 -6.55
C GLN A 97 -8.69 6.50 -7.05
N ILE A 98 -9.05 5.58 -6.15
CA ILE A 98 -9.88 4.42 -6.47
C ILE A 98 -11.26 4.88 -6.99
N ARG A 99 -11.90 5.82 -6.32
CA ARG A 99 -13.21 6.34 -6.72
C ARG A 99 -13.19 6.99 -8.10
N ASN A 100 -12.14 7.78 -8.39
CA ASN A 100 -11.96 8.45 -9.69
C ASN A 100 -11.69 7.46 -10.84
N SER A 101 -11.22 6.26 -10.56
CA SER A 101 -11.07 5.19 -11.57
C SER A 101 -12.40 4.52 -11.97
N GLY A 102 -13.52 4.94 -11.36
CA GLY A 102 -14.86 4.44 -11.66
C GLY A 102 -15.41 3.42 -10.65
N ASP A 103 -14.68 3.09 -9.58
CA ASP A 103 -15.18 2.21 -8.52
C ASP A 103 -16.46 2.78 -7.88
N LYS A 104 -17.46 1.92 -7.64
CA LYS A 104 -18.76 2.28 -7.04
C LYS A 104 -19.00 1.63 -5.68
N GLY A 105 -18.13 0.72 -5.23
CA GLY A 105 -18.28 0.00 -3.97
C GLY A 105 -17.92 0.86 -2.75
N ARG A 106 -18.08 0.28 -1.55
CA ARG A 106 -17.72 0.93 -0.29
C ARG A 106 -16.21 1.04 -0.15
N ILE A 107 -15.72 2.22 0.18
CA ILE A 107 -14.30 2.50 0.43
C ILE A 107 -14.20 3.23 1.76
N LEU A 108 -13.33 2.76 2.65
CA LEU A 108 -13.02 3.36 3.94
C LEU A 108 -11.61 3.93 3.93
N GLY A 109 -11.45 5.24 4.25
CA GLY A 109 -10.18 5.88 4.54
C GLY A 109 -10.14 6.39 5.98
N TRP A 110 -8.95 6.36 6.62
CA TRP A 110 -8.84 6.69 8.05
C TRP A 110 -7.64 7.57 8.42
N LEU A 111 -6.89 8.10 7.48
CA LEU A 111 -5.86 9.13 7.71
C LEU A 111 -6.13 10.33 6.82
N TYR A 112 -6.23 11.49 7.45
CA TYR A 112 -6.57 12.73 6.78
C TYR A 112 -6.20 13.95 7.64
N ASP A 113 -6.14 15.10 7.00
CA ASP A 113 -5.97 16.40 7.63
C ASP A 113 -7.32 17.14 7.66
N VAL A 114 -7.88 17.34 8.87
CA VAL A 114 -9.15 18.06 9.06
C VAL A 114 -9.05 19.57 8.78
N THR A 115 -7.85 20.12 8.67
CA THR A 115 -7.63 21.54 8.36
C THR A 115 -7.78 21.86 6.88
N THR A 116 -7.90 20.82 6.04
CA THR A 116 -8.08 20.91 4.59
C THR A 116 -9.50 20.51 4.17
N ASN A 117 -9.79 20.61 2.86
CA ASN A 117 -11.05 20.13 2.29
C ASN A 117 -11.08 18.62 2.03
N GLU A 118 -10.05 17.87 2.41
CA GLU A 118 -9.86 16.46 2.04
C GLU A 118 -11.04 15.59 2.48
N VAL A 119 -11.49 15.76 3.74
CA VAL A 119 -12.62 15.01 4.29
C VAL A 119 -13.92 15.32 3.54
N ARG A 120 -14.21 16.60 3.34
CA ARG A 120 -15.40 17.04 2.57
C ARG A 120 -15.40 16.46 1.16
N ASP A 121 -14.27 16.51 0.45
CA ASP A 121 -14.17 16.03 -0.92
C ASP A 121 -14.32 14.50 -0.99
N ALA A 122 -13.82 13.77 0.00
CA ALA A 122 -14.02 12.33 0.12
C ALA A 122 -15.49 11.97 0.37
N VAL A 123 -16.17 12.67 1.32
CA VAL A 123 -17.59 12.46 1.62
C VAL A 123 -18.47 12.72 0.41
N LEU A 124 -18.22 13.81 -0.34
CA LEU A 124 -18.93 14.13 -1.59
C LEU A 124 -18.75 13.05 -2.67
N LYS A 125 -17.72 12.23 -2.57
CA LYS A 125 -17.47 11.07 -3.43
C LYS A 125 -17.98 9.75 -2.84
N ASN A 126 -18.80 9.82 -1.78
CA ASN A 126 -19.35 8.65 -1.08
C ASN A 126 -18.24 7.68 -0.58
N ILE A 127 -17.24 8.25 0.08
CA ILE A 127 -16.16 7.54 0.77
C ILE A 127 -16.47 7.55 2.26
N ASP A 128 -16.37 6.41 2.93
CA ASP A 128 -16.54 6.27 4.36
C ASP A 128 -15.32 6.82 5.10
N ILE A 129 -15.54 7.47 6.24
CA ILE A 129 -14.48 8.15 7.01
C ILE A 129 -14.30 7.46 8.36
N GLY A 130 -13.05 7.10 8.68
CA GLY A 130 -12.68 6.63 10.01
C GLY A 130 -12.38 7.83 10.92
N ILE A 131 -13.24 8.16 11.88
CA ILE A 131 -12.95 9.19 12.89
C ILE A 131 -12.09 8.59 14.00
N PHE A 132 -10.90 9.16 14.20
CA PHE A 132 -9.88 8.68 15.13
C PHE A 132 -9.52 9.70 16.24
N ASP A 133 -10.21 10.84 16.27
CA ASP A 133 -10.09 11.87 17.30
C ASP A 133 -11.47 12.50 17.48
N GLU A 134 -11.98 12.53 18.71
CA GLU A 134 -13.30 13.12 19.04
C GLU A 134 -13.38 14.60 18.72
N ASN A 135 -12.26 15.32 18.78
CA ASN A 135 -12.21 16.74 18.43
C ASN A 135 -12.40 17.00 16.94
N HIS A 136 -12.23 15.98 16.10
CA HIS A 136 -12.51 16.09 14.65
C HIS A 136 -14.00 16.13 14.33
N ILE A 137 -14.88 15.61 15.21
CA ILE A 137 -16.32 15.50 14.94
C ILE A 137 -16.94 16.86 14.59
N PRO A 138 -16.83 17.91 15.42
CA PRO A 138 -17.41 19.22 15.11
C PRO A 138 -16.74 19.90 13.91
N ILE A 139 -15.46 19.68 13.67
CA ILE A 139 -14.74 20.26 12.54
C ILE A 139 -15.26 19.67 11.23
N ILE A 140 -15.37 18.33 11.16
CA ILE A 140 -15.91 17.62 10.00
C ILE A 140 -17.36 18.04 9.73
N SER A 141 -18.22 18.03 10.76
CA SER A 141 -19.60 18.46 10.62
C SER A 141 -19.73 19.86 10.02
N LYS A 142 -18.93 20.81 10.50
CA LYS A 142 -18.91 22.19 10.00
C LYS A 142 -18.46 22.27 8.54
N SER A 143 -17.55 21.40 8.10
CA SER A 143 -17.01 21.39 6.74
C SER A 143 -18.00 20.84 5.70
N LEU A 144 -18.97 20.01 6.12
CA LEU A 144 -19.92 19.37 5.21
C LEU A 144 -21.03 20.31 4.79
N PRO A 145 -21.43 20.34 3.51
CA PRO A 145 -22.59 21.08 3.01
C PRO A 145 -23.88 20.61 3.67
N GLN A 146 -24.90 21.46 3.65
CA GLN A 146 -26.24 21.07 4.08
C GLN A 146 -26.80 19.94 3.18
N GLY A 147 -27.49 18.97 3.78
CA GLY A 147 -28.05 17.82 3.08
C GLY A 147 -27.06 16.71 2.72
N VAL A 148 -25.76 16.90 2.99
CA VAL A 148 -24.73 15.85 2.83
C VAL A 148 -24.60 15.06 4.13
N LYS A 149 -24.62 13.73 4.02
CA LYS A 149 -24.45 12.81 5.15
C LYS A 149 -23.19 11.96 4.98
N ALA A 150 -22.26 12.07 5.94
CA ALA A 150 -21.05 11.28 5.95
C ALA A 150 -21.26 9.94 6.66
N LYS A 151 -20.78 8.85 6.05
CA LYS A 151 -20.71 7.52 6.66
C LYS A 151 -19.48 7.41 7.52
N ILE A 152 -19.65 7.20 8.80
CA ILE A 152 -18.59 7.23 9.79
C ILE A 152 -18.30 5.84 10.34
N HIS A 153 -17.02 5.51 10.44
CA HIS A 153 -16.51 4.44 11.27
C HIS A 153 -15.80 5.06 12.48
N LEU A 154 -16.31 4.83 13.68
CA LEU A 154 -15.63 5.27 14.90
C LEU A 154 -14.40 4.39 15.12
N PHE A 155 -13.21 4.99 15.01
CA PHE A 155 -11.95 4.32 15.25
C PHE A 155 -11.56 4.48 16.72
N ILE A 156 -11.56 3.36 17.45
CA ILE A 156 -11.35 3.31 18.90
C ILE A 156 -9.95 2.80 19.18
N ASP A 157 -9.20 3.52 19.99
CA ASP A 157 -7.94 3.01 20.52
C ASP A 157 -8.20 2.08 21.72
N THR A 158 -7.83 0.83 21.55
CA THR A 158 -7.96 -0.21 22.58
C THR A 158 -6.61 -0.64 23.16
N GLY A 159 -5.53 0.10 22.86
CA GLY A 159 -4.19 -0.12 23.38
C GLY A 159 -3.14 -0.42 22.31
N ILE A 160 -3.21 0.26 21.17
CA ILE A 160 -2.09 0.39 20.24
C ILE A 160 -1.36 1.72 20.45
N ASP A 161 -2.00 2.70 21.10
CA ASP A 161 -1.47 4.01 21.47
C ASP A 161 -0.85 4.75 20.28
N ARG A 162 -1.58 4.75 19.16
CA ARG A 162 -1.13 5.39 17.91
C ARG A 162 -2.15 6.41 17.41
N ASN A 163 -3.31 5.98 16.98
CA ASN A 163 -4.45 6.80 16.59
C ASN A 163 -5.74 6.04 16.93
N GLY A 164 -6.79 6.78 17.18
CA GLY A 164 -8.09 6.29 17.64
C GLY A 164 -8.60 7.12 18.82
N VAL A 165 -9.91 7.26 18.93
CA VAL A 165 -10.56 7.82 20.11
C VAL A 165 -10.27 6.91 21.29
N PRO A 166 -9.77 7.40 22.43
CA PRO A 166 -9.57 6.59 23.63
C PRO A 166 -10.84 5.79 23.97
N TYR A 167 -10.68 4.51 24.33
CA TYR A 167 -11.84 3.63 24.53
C TYR A 167 -12.80 4.13 25.62
N ASP A 168 -12.32 4.82 26.63
CA ASP A 168 -13.11 5.45 27.70
C ASP A 168 -13.93 6.65 27.22
N LYS A 169 -13.55 7.29 26.11
CA LYS A 169 -14.30 8.36 25.43
C LYS A 169 -15.16 7.88 24.28
N ALA A 170 -15.06 6.60 23.90
CA ALA A 170 -15.71 6.09 22.69
C ALA A 170 -17.25 6.19 22.73
N ILE A 171 -17.87 6.03 23.91
CA ILE A 171 -19.31 6.16 24.09
C ILE A 171 -19.78 7.59 23.84
N GLU A 172 -19.05 8.57 24.39
CA GLU A 172 -19.41 9.97 24.21
C GLU A 172 -19.21 10.42 22.75
N ALA A 173 -18.10 10.02 22.13
CA ALA A 173 -17.86 10.28 20.71
C ALA A 173 -18.97 9.66 19.82
N ALA A 174 -19.41 8.44 20.12
CA ALA A 174 -20.50 7.80 19.39
C ALA A 174 -21.81 8.58 19.54
N LYS A 175 -22.15 9.05 20.76
CA LYS A 175 -23.32 9.90 20.99
C LYS A 175 -23.27 11.20 20.20
N GLN A 176 -22.10 11.86 20.18
CA GLN A 176 -21.91 13.08 19.37
C GLN A 176 -22.13 12.79 17.88
N ILE A 177 -21.60 11.69 17.35
CA ILE A 177 -21.76 11.29 15.94
C ILE A 177 -23.25 11.04 15.63
N VAL A 178 -23.96 10.26 16.45
CA VAL A 178 -25.37 9.90 16.14
C VAL A 178 -26.36 11.05 16.36
N SER A 179 -26.02 12.05 17.20
CA SER A 179 -26.84 13.24 17.42
C SER A 179 -26.73 14.27 16.29
N ASP A 180 -25.68 14.21 15.48
CA ASP A 180 -25.48 15.15 14.37
C ASP A 180 -26.13 14.57 13.08
N PRO A 181 -27.13 15.26 12.50
CA PRO A 181 -27.85 14.79 11.31
C PRO A 181 -26.96 14.65 10.06
N LYS A 182 -25.75 15.25 10.07
CA LYS A 182 -24.77 15.12 8.99
C LYS A 182 -23.96 13.84 9.04
N PHE A 183 -24.13 13.03 10.08
CA PHE A 183 -23.40 11.78 10.22
C PHE A 183 -24.33 10.56 10.23
N GLU A 184 -23.77 9.46 9.78
CA GLU A 184 -24.31 8.12 9.91
C GLU A 184 -23.22 7.21 10.47
N LEU A 185 -23.36 6.74 11.71
CA LEU A 185 -22.42 5.82 12.32
C LEU A 185 -22.66 4.42 11.75
N VAL A 186 -21.96 4.12 10.65
CA VAL A 186 -22.07 2.83 9.94
C VAL A 186 -21.12 1.76 10.45
N GLY A 187 -20.05 2.16 11.15
CA GLY A 187 -19.05 1.22 11.62
C GLY A 187 -18.37 1.63 12.92
N MET A 188 -17.80 0.64 13.60
CA MET A 188 -16.79 0.82 14.63
C MET A 188 -15.58 -0.05 14.34
N MET A 189 -14.39 0.46 14.63
CA MET A 189 -13.14 -0.22 14.33
C MET A 189 -12.07 0.01 15.40
N SER A 190 -11.13 -0.92 15.49
CA SER A 190 -9.88 -0.78 16.23
C SER A 190 -8.75 -1.48 15.50
N HIS A 191 -7.55 -1.56 16.09
CA HIS A 191 -6.40 -2.23 15.48
C HIS A 191 -5.58 -2.99 16.52
N LEU A 192 -5.33 -4.29 16.25
CA LEU A 192 -4.53 -5.14 17.13
C LEU A 192 -3.04 -4.82 16.98
N CYS A 193 -2.34 -4.56 18.08
CA CYS A 193 -0.92 -4.22 18.11
C CYS A 193 0.00 -5.45 18.07
N CYS A 194 -0.32 -6.49 18.84
CA CYS A 194 0.60 -7.59 19.14
C CYS A 194 0.12 -8.96 18.62
N ALA A 195 -0.83 -8.98 17.67
CA ALA A 195 -1.40 -10.23 17.16
C ALA A 195 -0.41 -11.12 16.38
N THR A 196 0.79 -10.62 16.03
CA THR A 196 1.88 -11.40 15.42
C THR A 196 2.70 -12.21 16.41
N GLU A 197 2.60 -11.91 17.69
CA GLU A 197 3.28 -12.63 18.76
C GLU A 197 2.63 -13.99 19.03
N LYS A 198 2.99 -14.62 20.16
CA LYS A 198 2.37 -15.89 20.56
C LYS A 198 0.85 -15.75 20.62
N VAL A 199 0.15 -16.76 20.14
CA VAL A 199 -1.32 -16.87 20.27
C VAL A 199 -1.72 -16.67 21.73
N ASN A 200 -2.84 -15.96 21.96
CA ASN A 200 -3.36 -15.64 23.30
C ASN A 200 -2.43 -14.75 24.15
N ASN A 201 -1.59 -13.91 23.52
CA ASN A 201 -0.85 -12.90 24.29
C ASN A 201 -1.81 -11.93 24.98
N LYS A 202 -1.44 -11.53 26.20
CA LYS A 202 -2.28 -10.69 27.07
C LYS A 202 -2.68 -9.34 26.44
N PRO A 203 -1.79 -8.58 25.76
CA PRO A 203 -2.17 -7.33 25.12
C PRO A 203 -3.28 -7.50 24.08
N THR A 204 -3.19 -8.50 23.21
CA THR A 204 -4.21 -8.72 22.16
C THR A 204 -5.55 -9.15 22.77
N LEU A 205 -5.54 -10.04 23.77
CA LEU A 205 -6.77 -10.46 24.46
C LEU A 205 -7.44 -9.27 25.15
N LYS A 206 -6.67 -8.42 25.82
CA LYS A 206 -7.18 -7.19 26.44
C LYS A 206 -7.80 -6.23 25.43
N GLN A 207 -7.16 -6.04 24.27
CA GLN A 207 -7.73 -5.20 23.21
C GLN A 207 -9.07 -5.74 22.69
N LEU A 208 -9.19 -7.05 22.52
CA LEU A 208 -10.44 -7.71 22.11
C LEU A 208 -11.53 -7.56 23.17
N GLU A 209 -11.18 -7.73 24.44
CA GLU A 209 -12.10 -7.54 25.57
C GLU A 209 -12.64 -6.10 25.63
N ILE A 210 -11.75 -5.10 25.61
CA ILE A 210 -12.12 -3.68 25.61
C ILE A 210 -13.04 -3.37 24.43
N PHE A 211 -12.70 -3.84 23.22
CA PHE A 211 -13.49 -3.57 22.03
C PHE A 211 -14.90 -4.18 22.11
N ARG A 212 -15.00 -5.41 22.63
CA ARG A 212 -16.29 -6.07 22.87
C ARG A 212 -17.13 -5.35 23.93
N LYS A 213 -16.48 -4.89 25.00
CA LYS A 213 -17.16 -4.11 26.05
C LYS A 213 -17.73 -2.80 25.49
N VAL A 214 -16.93 -2.02 24.74
CA VAL A 214 -17.44 -0.79 24.10
C VAL A 214 -18.60 -1.09 23.15
N ARG A 215 -18.53 -2.18 22.37
CA ARG A 215 -19.64 -2.61 21.51
C ARG A 215 -20.91 -2.91 22.30
N GLN A 216 -20.77 -3.59 23.44
CA GLN A 216 -21.90 -3.90 24.32
C GLN A 216 -22.51 -2.62 24.90
N ASP A 217 -21.69 -1.71 25.43
CA ASP A 217 -22.15 -0.45 26.02
C ASP A 217 -22.88 0.44 25.00
N LEU A 218 -22.41 0.48 23.74
CA LEU A 218 -23.09 1.13 22.65
C LEU A 218 -24.44 0.48 22.34
N ALA A 219 -24.51 -0.86 22.36
CA ALA A 219 -25.74 -1.58 22.08
C ALA A 219 -26.83 -1.35 23.16
N GLU A 220 -26.44 -1.18 24.42
CA GLU A 220 -27.34 -0.81 25.54
C GLU A 220 -27.96 0.58 25.32
N LEU A 221 -27.28 1.47 24.61
CA LEU A 221 -27.76 2.79 24.17
C LEU A 221 -28.51 2.77 22.83
N ASN A 222 -28.83 1.60 22.29
CA ASN A 222 -29.41 1.43 20.96
C ASN A 222 -28.50 1.90 19.80
N ILE A 223 -27.20 2.11 20.02
CA ILE A 223 -26.21 2.45 18.99
C ILE A 223 -25.59 1.15 18.48
N LYS A 224 -25.98 0.70 17.28
CA LYS A 224 -25.60 -0.60 16.72
C LYS A 224 -25.01 -0.44 15.32
N PRO A 225 -23.73 -0.03 15.18
CA PRO A 225 -23.09 0.05 13.87
C PRO A 225 -23.12 -1.29 13.14
N GLU A 226 -23.45 -1.27 11.85
CA GLU A 226 -23.49 -2.47 10.99
C GLU A 226 -22.12 -3.15 10.88
N LEU A 227 -21.06 -2.34 10.73
CA LEU A 227 -19.70 -2.81 10.43
C LEU A 227 -18.83 -2.74 11.68
N VAL A 228 -18.57 -3.90 12.28
CA VAL A 228 -17.70 -4.03 13.47
C VAL A 228 -16.45 -4.78 13.13
N HIS A 229 -15.28 -4.12 13.22
CA HIS A 229 -14.03 -4.74 12.77
C HIS A 229 -12.79 -4.31 13.55
N ILE A 230 -12.01 -5.27 14.02
CA ILE A 230 -10.75 -5.05 14.73
C ILE A 230 -9.58 -5.83 14.11
N GLY A 231 -9.82 -7.03 13.59
CA GLY A 231 -8.78 -7.95 13.12
C GLY A 231 -7.98 -7.39 11.95
N ASN A 232 -6.66 -7.46 12.06
CA ASN A 232 -5.71 -7.37 10.96
C ASN A 232 -5.34 -8.79 10.48
N THR A 233 -4.41 -8.95 9.53
CA THR A 233 -4.00 -10.27 9.01
C THR A 233 -3.60 -11.24 10.13
N ALA A 234 -2.79 -10.81 11.09
CA ALA A 234 -2.37 -11.67 12.20
C ALA A 234 -3.54 -12.05 13.12
N GLY A 235 -4.42 -11.10 13.41
CA GLY A 235 -5.65 -11.36 14.15
C GLY A 235 -6.52 -12.40 13.46
N ILE A 236 -6.73 -12.30 12.15
CA ILE A 236 -7.47 -13.28 11.34
C ILE A 236 -6.87 -14.68 11.44
N LEU A 237 -5.56 -14.77 11.43
CA LEU A 237 -4.86 -16.05 11.42
C LEU A 237 -4.81 -16.75 12.79
N GLN A 238 -4.89 -16.00 13.91
CA GLN A 238 -4.58 -16.47 15.24
C GLN A 238 -5.74 -16.42 16.24
N TYR A 239 -6.77 -15.58 15.99
CA TYR A 239 -7.87 -15.38 16.94
C TYR A 239 -9.23 -15.67 16.30
N ASP A 240 -10.20 -16.04 17.13
CA ASP A 240 -11.60 -16.13 16.68
C ASP A 240 -12.21 -14.73 16.60
N LEU A 241 -12.58 -14.34 15.37
CA LEU A 241 -13.18 -13.05 15.03
C LEU A 241 -14.61 -13.22 14.53
N SER A 242 -15.23 -14.37 14.73
CA SER A 242 -16.55 -14.72 14.20
C SER A 242 -17.70 -13.88 14.77
N ASP A 243 -17.48 -13.23 15.91
CA ASP A 243 -18.42 -12.29 16.52
C ASP A 243 -18.38 -10.88 15.90
N PHE A 244 -17.41 -10.61 15.03
CA PHE A 244 -17.32 -9.35 14.27
C PHE A 244 -17.91 -9.51 12.87
N THR A 245 -18.38 -8.41 12.29
CA THR A 245 -19.03 -8.45 10.97
C THR A 245 -18.06 -8.35 9.80
N LEU A 246 -16.79 -7.95 10.07
CA LEU A 246 -15.79 -7.71 9.06
C LEU A 246 -14.38 -7.86 9.65
N ALA A 247 -13.42 -8.31 8.85
CA ALA A 247 -12.00 -8.31 9.20
C ALA A 247 -11.16 -7.65 8.10
N ARG A 248 -10.08 -6.95 8.47
CA ARG A 248 -9.24 -6.22 7.52
C ARG A 248 -7.94 -6.97 7.26
N SER A 249 -7.65 -7.25 6.00
CA SER A 249 -6.39 -7.87 5.63
C SER A 249 -5.62 -7.01 4.62
N GLY A 250 -4.43 -6.56 5.04
CA GLY A 250 -3.43 -6.00 4.14
C GLY A 250 -2.52 -7.12 3.64
N THR A 251 -1.44 -7.38 4.37
CA THR A 251 -0.39 -8.34 4.04
C THR A 251 -0.89 -9.70 3.56
N GLY A 252 -1.95 -10.21 4.18
CA GLY A 252 -2.47 -11.56 3.90
C GLY A 252 -3.03 -11.72 2.50
N ILE A 253 -3.71 -10.72 1.94
CA ILE A 253 -4.23 -10.82 0.57
C ILE A 253 -3.10 -10.88 -0.46
N TYR A 254 -1.94 -10.29 -0.15
CA TYR A 254 -0.75 -10.33 -1.01
C TYR A 254 0.10 -11.60 -0.80
N GLY A 255 -0.32 -12.49 0.11
CA GLY A 255 0.27 -13.83 0.26
C GLY A 255 1.27 -13.96 1.39
N TYR A 256 1.28 -13.06 2.38
CA TYR A 256 2.23 -13.07 3.49
C TYR A 256 1.54 -13.26 4.85
N GLY A 257 2.29 -13.80 5.83
CA GLY A 257 1.84 -14.02 7.20
C GLY A 257 1.45 -15.46 7.54
N SER A 258 1.36 -16.36 6.55
CA SER A 258 1.13 -17.81 6.78
C SER A 258 1.66 -18.62 5.61
N LYS A 259 2.16 -19.84 5.86
CA LYS A 259 2.59 -20.79 4.81
C LYS A 259 1.45 -21.24 3.88
N LYS A 260 0.19 -20.98 4.24
CA LYS A 260 -0.99 -21.29 3.40
C LYS A 260 -1.42 -20.13 2.51
N LEU A 261 -0.87 -18.96 2.74
CA LEU A 261 -1.01 -17.80 1.87
C LEU A 261 0.11 -17.83 0.84
N ILE A 262 -0.20 -17.46 -0.38
CA ILE A 262 0.72 -17.59 -1.51
C ILE A 262 1.03 -16.19 -2.03
N PRO A 263 2.33 -15.77 -2.05
CA PRO A 263 2.71 -14.50 -2.66
C PRO A 263 2.17 -14.38 -4.08
N ILE A 264 1.52 -13.24 -4.37
CA ILE A 264 0.85 -13.02 -5.66
C ILE A 264 1.72 -12.30 -6.67
N MET A 265 2.90 -11.78 -6.27
CA MET A 265 3.79 -11.00 -7.13
C MET A 265 5.10 -11.73 -7.40
N ASP A 266 5.49 -11.76 -8.67
CA ASP A 266 6.82 -12.13 -9.13
C ASP A 266 7.48 -10.91 -9.78
N ILE A 267 8.73 -10.59 -9.41
CA ILE A 267 9.50 -9.51 -10.01
C ILE A 267 10.62 -10.05 -10.88
N THR A 268 10.68 -9.56 -12.10
CA THR A 268 11.71 -9.97 -13.08
C THR A 268 12.33 -8.78 -13.79
N SER A 269 13.55 -8.96 -14.23
CA SER A 269 14.29 -8.06 -15.12
C SER A 269 15.04 -8.89 -16.18
N LYS A 270 16.05 -8.33 -16.83
CA LYS A 270 16.84 -8.99 -17.87
C LYS A 270 18.31 -8.57 -17.84
N ILE A 271 19.20 -9.39 -18.37
CA ILE A 271 20.60 -9.01 -18.58
C ILE A 271 20.69 -8.08 -19.79
N ILE A 272 21.28 -6.89 -19.61
CA ILE A 272 21.47 -5.90 -20.69
C ILE A 272 22.92 -5.75 -21.15
N GLN A 273 23.87 -6.25 -20.38
CA GLN A 273 25.29 -6.27 -20.76
C GLN A 273 25.98 -7.48 -20.14
N LEU A 274 26.92 -8.06 -20.86
CA LEU A 274 27.80 -9.12 -20.40
C LEU A 274 29.22 -8.75 -20.74
N LYS A 275 30.19 -8.90 -19.80
CA LYS A 275 31.58 -8.61 -20.02
C LYS A 275 32.50 -9.34 -19.02
N TYR A 276 33.77 -9.50 -19.39
CA TYR A 276 34.82 -9.91 -18.47
C TYR A 276 35.50 -8.71 -17.82
N VAL A 277 35.75 -8.80 -16.53
CA VAL A 277 36.61 -7.88 -15.79
C VAL A 277 37.91 -8.61 -15.38
N PRO A 278 39.06 -7.93 -15.38
CA PRO A 278 40.35 -8.57 -15.00
C PRO A 278 40.40 -8.84 -13.49
N LYS A 279 41.35 -9.70 -13.07
CA LYS A 279 41.76 -9.83 -11.67
C LYS A 279 42.16 -8.45 -11.11
N GLY A 280 41.69 -8.11 -9.90
CA GLY A 280 41.97 -6.84 -9.24
C GLY A 280 40.99 -5.71 -9.63
N ALA A 281 40.07 -5.94 -10.58
CA ALA A 281 39.04 -4.95 -10.90
C ALA A 281 38.10 -4.76 -9.74
N GLY A 282 37.88 -3.50 -9.33
CA GLY A 282 36.81 -3.14 -8.39
C GLY A 282 35.46 -2.98 -9.10
N ILE A 283 34.39 -3.51 -8.52
CA ILE A 283 33.04 -3.48 -9.07
C ILE A 283 32.18 -2.56 -8.22
N GLY A 284 31.44 -1.67 -8.89
CA GLY A 284 30.51 -0.74 -8.24
C GLY A 284 31.20 0.42 -7.52
N TYR A 285 30.38 1.18 -6.78
CA TYR A 285 30.85 2.29 -5.95
C TYR A 285 31.76 1.77 -4.83
N ASP A 286 32.74 2.58 -4.44
CA ASP A 286 33.69 2.30 -3.36
C ASP A 286 34.47 0.99 -3.55
N ARG A 287 34.35 0.32 -4.71
CA ARG A 287 35.02 -0.94 -5.03
C ARG A 287 34.83 -1.99 -3.94
N THR A 288 33.63 -2.06 -3.36
CA THR A 288 33.32 -2.97 -2.24
C THR A 288 33.49 -4.43 -2.59
N PHE A 289 33.41 -4.77 -3.88
CA PHE A 289 33.82 -6.07 -4.42
C PHE A 289 35.02 -5.92 -5.30
N VAL A 290 36.05 -6.74 -5.07
CA VAL A 290 37.29 -6.82 -5.92
C VAL A 290 37.36 -8.21 -6.53
N ALA A 291 37.45 -8.28 -7.85
CA ALA A 291 37.58 -9.55 -8.58
C ALA A 291 38.88 -10.28 -8.25
N HIS A 292 38.82 -11.43 -7.59
CA HIS A 292 40.03 -12.24 -7.26
C HIS A 292 40.62 -12.98 -8.44
N LYS A 293 39.90 -13.10 -9.55
CA LYS A 293 40.27 -13.71 -10.83
C LYS A 293 39.59 -12.98 -11.98
N LYS A 294 39.96 -13.30 -13.23
CA LYS A 294 39.16 -12.85 -14.40
C LYS A 294 37.71 -13.31 -14.20
N THR A 295 36.79 -12.37 -14.05
CA THR A 295 35.37 -12.61 -13.66
C THR A 295 34.45 -12.20 -14.78
N TYR A 296 33.45 -13.04 -15.10
CA TYR A 296 32.40 -12.73 -16.05
C TYR A 296 31.22 -12.14 -15.28
N ILE A 297 30.74 -10.97 -15.72
CA ILE A 297 29.71 -10.22 -15.03
C ILE A 297 28.57 -9.84 -15.98
N GLY A 298 27.35 -9.74 -15.43
CA GLY A 298 26.16 -9.24 -16.09
C GLY A 298 25.65 -7.95 -15.45
N ILE A 299 25.12 -7.04 -16.26
CA ILE A 299 24.44 -5.84 -15.79
C ILE A 299 22.93 -6.05 -15.93
N VAL A 300 22.21 -5.77 -14.85
CA VAL A 300 20.74 -5.87 -14.78
C VAL A 300 20.17 -4.48 -14.47
N PRO A 301 19.25 -3.93 -15.28
CA PRO A 301 18.73 -2.58 -15.13
C PRO A 301 17.62 -2.54 -14.06
N ILE A 302 18.02 -2.68 -12.80
CA ILE A 302 17.20 -2.54 -11.61
C ILE A 302 18.09 -2.05 -10.48
N GLY A 303 17.65 -1.02 -9.75
CA GLY A 303 18.43 -0.43 -8.67
C GLY A 303 17.58 0.01 -7.49
N TYR A 304 18.21 0.77 -6.55
CA TYR A 304 17.49 1.22 -5.37
C TYR A 304 16.41 2.26 -5.67
N ALA A 305 16.44 2.95 -6.83
CA ALA A 305 15.34 3.82 -7.26
C ALA A 305 14.08 3.05 -7.72
N ASP A 306 14.18 1.72 -7.86
CA ASP A 306 13.04 0.87 -8.21
C ASP A 306 12.38 0.22 -6.99
N PHE A 307 13.18 -0.21 -6.03
CA PHE A 307 12.81 -0.77 -4.71
C PHE A 307 13.92 -1.62 -4.08
N LEU A 308 15.05 -1.83 -4.74
CA LEU A 308 16.11 -2.65 -4.15
C LEU A 308 16.60 -2.04 -2.84
N PRO A 309 16.81 -2.85 -1.80
CA PRO A 309 17.45 -2.36 -0.60
C PRO A 309 18.90 -1.98 -0.92
N LEU A 310 19.36 -0.86 -0.40
CA LEU A 310 20.79 -0.53 -0.45
C LEU A 310 21.50 -1.30 0.67
N THR A 311 22.18 -2.37 0.31
CA THR A 311 22.89 -3.22 1.27
C THR A 311 24.39 -2.93 1.20
N LYS A 312 25.07 -3.08 2.32
CA LYS A 312 26.55 -3.09 2.35
C LYS A 312 27.09 -4.51 2.39
N SER A 313 26.25 -5.52 2.17
CA SER A 313 26.60 -6.93 2.27
C SER A 313 26.54 -7.60 0.88
N GLU A 314 27.43 -8.57 0.67
CA GLU A 314 27.41 -9.44 -0.53
C GLU A 314 26.31 -10.53 -0.48
N GLU A 315 25.25 -10.31 0.32
CA GLU A 315 24.21 -11.32 0.55
C GLU A 315 23.15 -11.31 -0.54
N LEU A 316 22.94 -10.15 -1.20
CA LEU A 316 21.90 -10.02 -2.21
C LEU A 316 22.22 -10.95 -3.40
N SER A 317 21.18 -11.61 -3.85
CA SER A 317 21.28 -12.57 -4.96
C SER A 317 20.01 -12.52 -5.80
N VAL A 318 20.14 -12.95 -7.05
CA VAL A 318 19.04 -13.09 -8.02
C VAL A 318 19.12 -14.48 -8.68
N ILE A 319 18.14 -14.87 -9.47
CA ILE A 319 18.15 -16.13 -10.22
C ILE A 319 18.29 -15.83 -11.73
N VAL A 320 19.25 -16.46 -12.38
CA VAL A 320 19.38 -16.46 -13.85
C VAL A 320 19.42 -17.91 -14.33
N ASN A 321 18.57 -18.24 -15.31
CA ASN A 321 18.49 -19.60 -15.86
C ASN A 321 18.39 -20.68 -14.77
N GLY A 322 17.53 -20.43 -13.74
CA GLY A 322 17.31 -21.33 -12.60
C GLY A 322 18.48 -21.48 -11.64
N THR A 323 19.50 -20.63 -11.74
CA THR A 323 20.70 -20.69 -10.87
C THR A 323 20.87 -19.38 -10.11
N LYS A 324 21.13 -19.47 -8.81
CA LYS A 324 21.42 -18.32 -7.95
C LYS A 324 22.72 -17.64 -8.38
N ARG A 325 22.67 -16.30 -8.50
CA ARG A 325 23.79 -15.42 -8.84
C ARG A 325 23.93 -14.36 -7.77
N LYS A 326 25.14 -14.14 -7.29
CA LYS A 326 25.45 -13.05 -6.37
C LYS A 326 25.34 -11.69 -7.05
N VAL A 327 24.86 -10.70 -6.36
CA VAL A 327 25.08 -9.30 -6.69
C VAL A 327 26.49 -8.93 -6.25
N LEU A 328 27.24 -8.27 -7.11
CA LEU A 328 28.66 -7.95 -6.92
C LEU A 328 28.82 -6.44 -6.70
N GLY A 329 29.36 -6.06 -5.57
CA GLY A 329 29.52 -4.67 -5.16
C GLY A 329 28.18 -4.03 -4.74
N LEU A 330 28.21 -2.72 -4.48
CA LEU A 330 27.02 -1.97 -4.05
C LEU A 330 26.00 -1.82 -5.18
N GLU A 331 24.71 -1.88 -4.81
CA GLU A 331 23.61 -1.55 -5.70
C GLU A 331 23.72 -0.09 -6.13
N SER A 332 23.55 0.16 -7.43
CA SER A 332 23.46 1.52 -7.96
C SER A 332 22.00 1.98 -8.00
N MET A 333 21.77 3.27 -8.30
CA MET A 333 20.42 3.83 -8.41
C MET A 333 19.55 3.06 -9.42
N ASP A 334 20.13 2.69 -10.57
CA ASP A 334 19.40 2.21 -11.73
C ASP A 334 19.81 0.80 -12.18
N GLN A 335 20.82 0.18 -11.56
CA GLN A 335 21.38 -1.10 -12.00
C GLN A 335 22.13 -1.83 -10.91
N ILE A 336 22.19 -3.15 -11.06
CA ILE A 336 23.07 -4.02 -10.28
C ILE A 336 24.04 -4.77 -11.20
N VAL A 337 25.17 -5.15 -10.64
CA VAL A 337 26.13 -6.05 -11.27
C VAL A 337 25.94 -7.43 -10.67
N ILE A 338 25.83 -8.47 -11.49
CA ILE A 338 25.67 -9.84 -11.03
C ILE A 338 26.82 -10.73 -11.53
N GLU A 339 27.10 -11.79 -10.80
CA GLU A 339 27.92 -12.88 -11.32
C GLU A 339 27.24 -13.48 -12.56
N ALA A 340 27.95 -13.56 -13.67
CA ALA A 340 27.52 -14.26 -14.87
C ALA A 340 28.27 -15.55 -15.10
N LYS A 341 27.66 -16.48 -15.83
CA LYS A 341 28.30 -17.75 -16.24
C LYS A 341 28.37 -17.84 -17.75
N GLN A 342 29.31 -18.65 -18.21
CA GLN A 342 29.40 -19.00 -19.62
C GLN A 342 28.08 -19.64 -20.06
N GLY A 343 27.51 -19.14 -21.16
CA GLY A 343 26.18 -19.53 -21.65
C GLY A 343 25.07 -18.52 -21.33
N ASP A 344 25.25 -17.61 -20.38
CA ASP A 344 24.31 -16.50 -20.18
C ASP A 344 24.34 -15.57 -21.40
N LYS A 345 23.17 -15.01 -21.78
CA LYS A 345 22.97 -14.19 -22.98
C LYS A 345 22.33 -12.85 -22.65
N LEU A 346 22.51 -11.87 -23.53
CA LEU A 346 21.74 -10.62 -23.49
C LEU A 346 20.26 -10.95 -23.64
N GLY A 347 19.44 -10.34 -22.78
CA GLY A 347 18.01 -10.58 -22.73
C GLY A 347 17.59 -11.74 -21.83
N ASP A 348 18.53 -12.53 -21.31
CA ASP A 348 18.18 -13.59 -20.36
C ASP A 348 17.42 -13.01 -19.17
N LYS A 349 16.35 -13.69 -18.80
CA LYS A 349 15.48 -13.31 -17.70
C LYS A 349 16.23 -13.43 -16.37
N VAL A 350 16.10 -12.40 -15.55
CA VAL A 350 16.59 -12.35 -14.18
C VAL A 350 15.40 -12.32 -13.23
N ASP A 351 15.18 -13.40 -12.48
CA ASP A 351 14.16 -13.42 -11.42
C ASP A 351 14.75 -12.78 -10.17
N ILE A 352 14.13 -11.69 -9.70
CA ILE A 352 14.56 -10.94 -8.52
C ILE A 352 14.02 -11.61 -7.27
N PHE A 353 12.68 -11.70 -7.18
CA PHE A 353 11.98 -12.54 -6.21
C PHE A 353 10.63 -12.98 -6.76
N GLY A 354 10.06 -14.02 -6.17
CA GLY A 354 8.76 -14.55 -6.57
C GLY A 354 8.63 -16.04 -6.30
N LYS A 355 7.69 -16.72 -6.97
CA LYS A 355 7.38 -18.12 -6.72
C LYS A 355 7.39 -19.03 -7.95
N LYS A 356 7.52 -18.50 -9.16
CA LYS A 356 7.23 -19.25 -10.40
C LYS A 356 8.22 -20.34 -10.79
N ASN A 357 9.44 -20.43 -10.21
CA ASN A 357 10.47 -21.38 -10.62
C ASN A 357 10.86 -22.34 -9.49
N LYS A 358 11.38 -23.54 -9.83
CA LYS A 358 11.85 -24.53 -8.84
C LYS A 358 12.93 -23.97 -7.91
N ASN A 359 13.81 -23.11 -8.43
CA ASN A 359 14.82 -22.39 -7.68
C ASN A 359 14.41 -20.91 -7.68
N PHE A 360 13.68 -20.48 -6.68
CA PHE A 360 13.25 -19.09 -6.53
C PHE A 360 13.80 -18.48 -5.23
N ILE A 361 13.83 -17.17 -5.18
CA ILE A 361 14.03 -16.38 -3.96
C ILE A 361 12.66 -15.87 -3.56
N SER A 362 12.18 -16.22 -2.37
CA SER A 362 10.93 -15.66 -1.86
C SER A 362 11.08 -14.18 -1.53
N GLY A 363 9.96 -13.44 -1.50
CA GLY A 363 10.00 -12.03 -1.10
C GLY A 363 10.56 -11.83 0.31
N GLU A 364 10.23 -12.74 1.26
CA GLU A 364 10.78 -12.69 2.62
C GLU A 364 12.28 -12.99 2.65
N GLU A 365 12.76 -13.97 1.86
CA GLU A 365 14.19 -14.25 1.72
C GLU A 365 14.93 -13.05 1.12
N PHE A 366 14.35 -12.45 0.07
CA PHE A 366 14.92 -11.25 -0.56
C PHE A 366 15.01 -10.08 0.43
N ALA A 367 13.95 -9.82 1.18
CA ALA A 367 13.93 -8.78 2.20
C ALA A 367 14.96 -9.04 3.32
N LYS A 368 15.10 -10.31 3.73
CA LYS A 368 16.12 -10.70 4.73
C LYS A 368 17.54 -10.44 4.24
N MET A 369 17.86 -10.80 2.99
CA MET A 369 19.14 -10.47 2.36
C MET A 369 19.38 -8.95 2.32
N GLY A 370 18.33 -8.16 2.20
CA GLY A 370 18.36 -6.70 2.23
C GLY A 370 18.28 -6.08 3.63
N HIS A 371 18.36 -6.86 4.70
CA HIS A 371 18.22 -6.40 6.10
C HIS A 371 16.97 -5.54 6.35
N THR A 372 15.86 -5.89 5.69
CA THR A 372 14.60 -5.15 5.75
C THR A 372 13.40 -6.10 5.81
N THR A 373 12.19 -5.57 5.67
CA THR A 373 10.95 -6.35 5.67
C THR A 373 10.35 -6.40 4.26
N ILE A 374 9.58 -7.45 3.99
CA ILE A 374 8.87 -7.56 2.71
C ILE A 374 7.90 -6.39 2.50
N HIS A 375 7.32 -5.83 3.55
CA HIS A 375 6.47 -4.64 3.45
C HIS A 375 7.24 -3.44 2.91
N ASN A 376 8.47 -3.23 3.40
CA ASN A 376 9.33 -2.15 2.93
C ASN A 376 9.65 -2.34 1.44
N ILE A 377 10.06 -3.54 1.02
CA ILE A 377 10.33 -3.86 -0.38
C ILE A 377 9.12 -3.54 -1.26
N LEU A 378 7.96 -4.11 -0.94
CA LEU A 378 6.74 -3.98 -1.75
C LEU A 378 6.26 -2.53 -1.87
N THR A 379 6.27 -1.77 -0.78
CA THR A 379 5.76 -0.39 -0.78
C THR A 379 6.67 0.61 -1.49
N HIS A 380 7.91 0.22 -1.79
CA HIS A 380 8.86 1.04 -2.58
C HIS A 380 8.87 0.70 -4.08
N ILE A 381 8.05 -0.27 -4.53
CA ILE A 381 7.93 -0.56 -5.96
C ILE A 381 7.43 0.69 -6.69
N GLY A 382 8.30 1.26 -7.51
CA GLY A 382 8.11 2.56 -8.14
C GLY A 382 7.46 2.50 -9.52
N ASN A 383 7.26 3.68 -10.12
CA ASN A 383 6.57 3.86 -11.40
C ASN A 383 7.36 3.30 -12.62
N ARG A 384 8.64 2.95 -12.43
CA ARG A 384 9.48 2.34 -13.49
C ARG A 384 9.21 0.84 -13.67
N VAL A 385 8.49 0.24 -12.73
CA VAL A 385 8.09 -1.18 -12.79
C VAL A 385 6.80 -1.33 -13.61
N ASN A 386 6.81 -2.25 -14.57
CA ASN A 386 5.63 -2.60 -15.35
C ASN A 386 4.78 -3.62 -14.59
N HIS A 387 3.52 -3.33 -14.33
CA HIS A 387 2.60 -4.23 -13.66
C HIS A 387 1.78 -5.01 -14.70
N VAL A 388 1.86 -6.34 -14.64
CA VAL A 388 1.11 -7.27 -15.50
C VAL A 388 0.22 -8.15 -14.63
N TYR A 389 -1.07 -8.11 -14.84
CA TYR A 389 -2.07 -8.90 -14.09
C TYR A 389 -2.49 -10.12 -14.92
N ILE A 390 -2.44 -11.33 -14.33
CA ILE A 390 -2.74 -12.61 -14.98
C ILE A 390 -3.74 -13.44 -14.19
#